data_e43c6f1caba98fcc6365300407bcb18e
#
_entry.id   e43c6f1caba98fcc6365300407bcb18e
#
_cell.length_a   1.000
_cell.length_b   1.000
_cell.length_c   1.000
_cell.angle_alpha   90.00
_cell.angle_beta   90.00
_cell.angle_gamma   90.00
#
_symmetry.space_group_name_H-M   'P 1'
#
loop_
_entity.id
_entity.type
_entity.pdbx_description
1 polymer ?
#
loop_
_entity_poly.entity_id
_entity_poly.type
_entity_poly.pdbx_seq_one_letter_code
_entity_poly.pdbx_strand_id
1 'polypeptide(L)'
;MDISFVIPCYGSEHTIELVVNELRETMTQRPEYSYEIVLVNDNSPDQVWNVIQRLVRKYHNMKGISLARNFGQHAALMAGYRSCEGEIVVSLDDDGQTPADETFLLIDKI
;
A
#
# COMPACT_ATOMS: atom_id res chain seq x y z
N MET A 1 -7.73 -13.74 4.36
CA MET A 1 -7.42 -12.46 3.70
C MET A 1 -7.31 -12.67 2.20
N ASP A 2 -8.10 -11.95 1.42
CA ASP A 2 -8.11 -12.18 -0.03
C ASP A 2 -7.01 -11.43 -0.74
N ILE A 3 -6.80 -10.15 -0.42
CA ILE A 3 -5.89 -9.30 -1.18
C ILE A 3 -4.98 -8.53 -0.23
N SER A 4 -3.68 -8.46 -0.58
CA SER A 4 -2.72 -7.57 0.05
C SER A 4 -2.23 -6.55 -0.97
N PHE A 5 -2.41 -5.27 -0.68
CA PHE A 5 -1.85 -4.19 -1.47
C PHE A 5 -0.54 -3.72 -0.85
N VAL A 6 0.53 -3.71 -1.63
CA VAL A 6 1.84 -3.27 -1.16
C VAL A 6 2.21 -1.98 -1.88
N ILE A 7 2.50 -0.94 -1.11
CA ILE A 7 2.86 0.38 -1.66
C ILE A 7 4.21 0.79 -1.08
N PRO A 8 5.29 0.71 -1.87
CA PRO A 8 6.58 1.25 -1.44
C PRO A 8 6.51 2.77 -1.50
N CYS A 9 6.98 3.43 -0.45
CA CYS A 9 6.85 4.87 -0.28
C CYS A 9 8.23 5.53 -0.20
N TYR A 10 8.46 6.50 -1.07
CA TYR A 10 9.66 7.33 -1.05
C TYR A 10 9.32 8.71 -1.63
N GLY A 11 9.49 9.77 -0.83
CA GLY A 11 9.19 11.12 -1.27
C GLY A 11 7.70 11.39 -1.46
N SER A 12 6.82 10.63 -0.80
CA SER A 12 5.38 10.64 -1.06
C SER A 12 4.54 11.17 0.11
N GLU A 13 5.10 12.02 0.99
CA GLU A 13 4.35 12.54 2.13
C GLU A 13 3.07 13.27 1.73
N HIS A 14 3.04 13.91 0.56
CA HIS A 14 1.88 14.68 0.09
C HIS A 14 0.91 13.88 -0.78
N THR A 15 1.27 12.67 -1.19
CA THR A 15 0.45 11.87 -2.11
C THR A 15 -0.08 10.58 -1.50
N ILE A 16 0.63 10.01 -0.51
CA ILE A 16 0.29 8.66 -0.03
C ILE A 16 -1.09 8.58 0.60
N GLU A 17 -1.53 9.60 1.33
CA GLU A 17 -2.86 9.58 1.93
C GLU A 17 -3.96 9.58 0.86
N LEU A 18 -3.76 10.34 -0.22
CA LEU A 18 -4.71 10.37 -1.33
C LEU A 18 -4.79 9.00 -2.02
N VAL A 19 -3.64 8.36 -2.21
CA VAL A 19 -3.58 7.02 -2.82
C VAL A 19 -4.33 6.00 -1.96
N VAL A 20 -4.10 6.03 -0.65
CA VAL A 20 -4.76 5.13 0.29
C VAL A 20 -6.27 5.38 0.29
N ASN A 21 -6.70 6.64 0.32
CA ASN A 21 -8.11 6.97 0.34
C ASN A 21 -8.82 6.53 -0.94
N GLU A 22 -8.19 6.72 -2.09
CA GLU A 22 -8.73 6.27 -3.37
C GLU A 22 -8.85 4.75 -3.41
N LEU A 23 -7.84 4.04 -2.93
CA LEU A 23 -7.85 2.58 -2.88
C LEU A 23 -8.97 2.09 -1.96
N ARG A 24 -9.10 2.68 -0.77
CA ARG A 24 -10.15 2.29 0.17
C ARG A 24 -11.55 2.53 -0.40
N GLU A 25 -11.75 3.66 -1.08
CA GLU A 25 -13.01 3.97 -1.74
C GLU A 25 -13.32 2.94 -2.83
N THR A 26 -12.34 2.58 -3.64
CA THR A 26 -12.49 1.57 -4.67
C THR A 26 -12.88 0.21 -4.06
N MET A 27 -12.26 -0.16 -2.93
CA MET A 27 -12.56 -1.42 -2.25
C MET A 27 -13.95 -1.44 -1.62
N THR A 28 -14.55 -0.30 -1.30
CA THR A 28 -15.94 -0.28 -0.82
C THR A 28 -16.93 -0.76 -1.88
N GLN A 29 -16.55 -0.70 -3.15
CA GLN A 29 -17.35 -1.18 -4.27
C GLN A 29 -17.19 -2.69 -4.51
N ARG A 30 -16.30 -3.33 -3.78
CA ARG A 30 -16.02 -4.77 -3.86
C ARG A 30 -16.05 -5.39 -2.45
N PRO A 31 -17.22 -5.35 -1.77
CA PRO A 31 -17.30 -5.80 -0.37
C PRO A 31 -17.07 -7.31 -0.20
N GLU A 32 -17.14 -8.09 -1.28
CA GLU A 32 -16.87 -9.52 -1.25
C GLU A 32 -15.40 -9.85 -0.98
N TYR A 33 -14.48 -8.88 -1.15
CA TYR A 33 -13.06 -9.10 -0.89
C TYR A 33 -12.64 -8.53 0.45
N SER A 34 -11.94 -9.32 1.24
CA SER A 34 -11.20 -8.82 2.40
C SER A 34 -9.81 -8.38 1.93
N TYR A 35 -9.27 -7.31 2.51
CA TYR A 35 -8.00 -6.76 2.06
C TYR A 35 -7.22 -6.12 3.18
N GLU A 36 -5.93 -5.97 2.96
CA GLU A 36 -5.02 -5.18 3.79
C GLU A 36 -4.18 -4.28 2.89
N ILE A 37 -3.66 -3.21 3.48
CA ILE A 37 -2.73 -2.30 2.80
C ILE A 37 -1.43 -2.29 3.60
N VAL A 38 -0.33 -2.61 2.93
CA VAL A 38 1.01 -2.65 3.52
C VAL A 38 1.81 -1.49 2.93
N LEU A 39 2.15 -0.51 3.76
CA LEU A 39 2.91 0.67 3.35
C LEU A 39 4.36 0.50 3.83
N VAL A 40 5.30 0.60 2.90
CA VAL A 40 6.73 0.41 3.21
C VAL A 40 7.47 1.72 3.00
N ASN A 41 7.97 2.30 4.09
CA ASN A 41 8.83 3.48 4.02
C ASN A 41 10.25 3.04 3.70
N ASP A 42 10.75 3.40 2.51
CA ASP A 42 12.11 3.10 2.07
C ASP A 42 13.08 4.17 2.58
N ASN A 43 13.00 4.47 3.87
CA ASN A 43 13.80 5.49 4.54
C ASN A 43 13.76 6.83 3.82
N SER A 44 12.56 7.31 3.53
CA SER A 44 12.34 8.58 2.85
C SER A 44 12.80 9.75 3.73
N PRO A 45 13.45 10.78 3.16
CA PRO A 45 13.90 11.94 3.93
C PRO A 45 12.75 12.88 4.36
N ASP A 46 11.57 12.72 3.77
CA ASP A 46 10.40 13.54 4.10
C ASP A 46 9.62 12.95 5.29
N GLN A 47 8.39 13.41 5.49
CA GLN A 47 7.54 13.01 6.61
C GLN A 47 6.59 11.86 6.27
N VAL A 48 6.86 11.09 5.21
CA VAL A 48 5.96 10.01 4.81
C VAL A 48 5.77 8.97 5.92
N TRP A 49 6.81 8.70 6.72
CA TRP A 49 6.68 7.75 7.82
C TRP A 49 5.65 8.20 8.87
N ASN A 50 5.62 9.49 9.17
CA ASN A 50 4.62 10.05 10.09
C ASN A 50 3.20 9.90 9.53
N VAL A 51 3.04 10.09 8.22
CA VAL A 51 1.76 9.88 7.56
C VAL A 51 1.34 8.42 7.62
N ILE A 52 2.27 7.51 7.33
CA ILE A 52 2.01 6.06 7.41
C ILE A 52 1.58 5.66 8.82
N GLN A 53 2.29 6.12 9.85
CA GLN A 53 1.95 5.79 11.23
C GLN A 53 0.55 6.27 11.60
N ARG A 54 0.17 7.46 11.14
CA ARG A 54 -1.17 8.01 11.38
C ARG A 54 -2.23 7.15 10.71
N LEU A 55 -2.01 6.73 9.46
CA LEU A 55 -2.95 5.89 8.71
C LEU A 55 -3.10 4.51 9.35
N VAL A 56 -2.01 3.91 9.79
CA VAL A 56 -2.02 2.60 10.45
C VAL A 56 -2.83 2.65 11.76
N ARG A 57 -2.73 3.75 12.50
CA ARG A 57 -3.53 3.93 13.73
C ARG A 57 -5.01 4.16 13.43
N LYS A 58 -5.31 4.78 12.29
CA LYS A 58 -6.69 5.11 11.91
C LYS A 58 -7.44 3.91 11.36
N TYR A 59 -6.77 3.02 10.64
CA TYR A 59 -7.41 1.89 9.95
C TYR A 59 -6.80 0.57 10.41
N HIS A 60 -7.67 -0.36 10.84
CA HIS A 60 -7.24 -1.64 11.42
C HIS A 60 -6.62 -2.60 10.42
N ASN A 61 -6.89 -2.42 9.12
CA ASN A 61 -6.40 -3.31 8.05
C ASN A 61 -5.18 -2.74 7.34
N MET A 62 -4.40 -1.91 8.02
CA MET A 62 -3.18 -1.34 7.45
C MET A 62 -1.97 -1.70 8.29
N LYS A 63 -0.86 -1.93 7.62
CA LYS A 63 0.45 -2.20 8.23
C LYS A 63 1.47 -1.22 7.71
N GLY A 64 2.37 -0.78 8.57
CA GLY A 64 3.48 0.10 8.21
C GLY A 64 4.81 -0.56 8.51
N ILE A 65 5.73 -0.49 7.57
CA ILE A 65 7.10 -1.00 7.70
C ILE A 65 8.06 0.13 7.37
N SER A 66 9.06 0.35 8.19
CA SER A 66 10.09 1.34 7.91
C SER A 66 11.45 0.66 7.80
N LEU A 67 12.12 0.86 6.66
CA LEU A 67 13.45 0.32 6.43
C LEU A 67 14.51 1.22 7.08
N ALA A 68 15.59 0.61 7.60
CA ALA A 68 16.64 1.34 8.30
C ALA A 68 17.46 2.25 7.39
N ARG A 69 17.42 2.01 6.09
CA ARG A 69 18.10 2.83 5.09
C ARG A 69 17.39 2.65 3.74
N ASN A 70 17.71 3.52 2.77
CA ASN A 70 17.16 3.40 1.43
C ASN A 70 17.84 2.24 0.70
N PHE A 71 17.07 1.17 0.47
CA PHE A 71 17.53 -0.02 -0.25
C PHE A 71 16.98 -0.08 -1.69
N GLY A 72 16.11 0.86 -2.07
CA GLY A 72 15.47 0.89 -3.38
C GLY A 72 14.09 0.24 -3.39
N GLN A 73 13.34 0.52 -4.44
CA GLN A 73 11.95 0.08 -4.58
C GLN A 73 11.80 -1.44 -4.53
N HIS A 74 12.73 -2.17 -5.16
CA HIS A 74 12.68 -3.62 -5.17
C HIS A 74 12.78 -4.21 -3.76
N ALA A 75 13.71 -3.70 -2.95
CA ALA A 75 13.87 -4.16 -1.57
C ALA A 75 12.65 -3.80 -0.73
N ALA A 76 12.06 -2.62 -0.95
CA ALA A 76 10.85 -2.21 -0.26
C ALA A 76 9.68 -3.13 -0.60
N LEU A 77 9.51 -3.49 -1.87
CA LEU A 77 8.49 -4.43 -2.28
C LEU A 77 8.69 -5.80 -1.62
N MET A 78 9.92 -6.30 -1.58
CA MET A 78 10.22 -7.59 -0.94
C MET A 78 9.90 -7.57 0.55
N ALA A 79 10.23 -6.47 1.24
CA ALA A 79 9.90 -6.32 2.66
C ALA A 79 8.37 -6.34 2.88
N GLY A 80 7.63 -5.64 1.99
CA GLY A 80 6.18 -5.64 2.03
C GLY A 80 5.59 -7.03 1.80
N TYR A 81 6.09 -7.76 0.82
CA TYR A 81 5.60 -9.09 0.49
C TYR A 81 5.74 -10.06 1.66
N ARG A 82 6.80 -9.93 2.46
CA ARG A 82 7.01 -10.79 3.65
C ARG A 82 5.95 -10.59 4.72
N SER A 83 5.30 -9.44 4.73
CA SER A 83 4.26 -9.11 5.71
C SER A 83 2.85 -9.37 5.20
N CYS A 84 2.70 -9.77 3.93
CA CYS A 84 1.40 -9.98 3.31
C CYS A 84 0.76 -11.27 3.79
N GLU A 85 -0.55 -11.19 4.07
CA GLU A 85 -1.37 -12.34 4.45
C GLU A 85 -2.38 -12.70 3.37
N GLY A 86 -2.54 -11.85 2.35
CA GLY A 86 -3.50 -12.07 1.27
C GLY A 86 -3.07 -13.17 0.30
N GLU A 87 -4.04 -13.83 -0.29
CA GLU A 87 -3.78 -14.83 -1.32
C GLU A 87 -3.31 -14.20 -2.62
N ILE A 88 -3.78 -12.98 -2.89
CA ILE A 88 -3.38 -12.19 -4.05
C ILE A 88 -2.61 -10.98 -3.54
N VAL A 89 -1.43 -10.73 -4.10
CA VAL A 89 -0.60 -9.57 -3.74
C VAL A 89 -0.54 -8.63 -4.93
N VAL A 90 -0.90 -7.37 -4.70
CA VAL A 90 -0.91 -6.32 -5.72
C VAL A 90 -0.01 -5.19 -5.26
N SER A 91 0.96 -4.81 -6.08
CA SER A 91 1.81 -3.64 -5.80
C SER A 91 1.24 -2.42 -6.53
N LEU A 92 1.26 -1.28 -5.85
CA LEU A 92 0.80 0.00 -6.38
C LEU A 92 1.87 1.06 -6.18
N ASP A 93 1.84 2.08 -7.02
CA ASP A 93 2.74 3.23 -6.87
C ASP A 93 2.21 4.20 -5.81
N ASP A 94 3.13 4.91 -5.16
CA ASP A 94 2.81 5.85 -4.09
C ASP A 94 2.43 7.25 -4.61
N ASP A 95 2.48 7.47 -5.90
CA ASP A 95 2.15 8.75 -6.54
C ASP A 95 0.81 8.73 -7.28
N GLY A 96 0.08 7.61 -7.22
CA GLY A 96 -1.24 7.50 -7.84
C GLY A 96 -1.21 7.28 -9.35
N GLN A 97 -0.07 6.90 -9.93
CA GLN A 97 0.02 6.67 -11.38
C GLN A 97 -0.67 5.38 -11.82
N THR A 98 -0.89 4.44 -10.89
CA THR A 98 -1.64 3.22 -11.18
C THR A 98 -3.06 3.39 -10.63
N PRO A 99 -4.09 3.62 -11.48
CA PRO A 99 -5.44 3.74 -10.99
C PRO A 99 -5.93 2.46 -10.32
N ALA A 100 -6.59 2.58 -9.18
CA ALA A 100 -7.13 1.44 -8.46
C ALA A 100 -8.13 0.64 -9.30
N ASP A 101 -8.88 1.30 -10.19
CA ASP A 101 -9.84 0.65 -11.07
C ASP A 101 -9.20 -0.38 -11.99
N GLU A 102 -8.01 -0.08 -12.53
CA GLU A 102 -7.28 -1.01 -13.39
C GLU A 102 -6.81 -2.24 -12.63
N THR A 103 -6.50 -2.06 -11.34
CA THR A 103 -6.12 -3.17 -10.47
C THR A 103 -7.26 -4.19 -10.38
N PHE A 104 -8.50 -3.75 -10.29
CA PHE A 104 -9.66 -4.64 -10.24
C PHE A 104 -9.88 -5.40 -11.53
N LEU A 105 -9.62 -4.78 -12.67
CA LEU A 105 -9.71 -5.49 -13.94
C LEU A 105 -8.76 -6.69 -13.98
N LEU A 106 -7.59 -6.57 -13.36
CA LEU A 106 -6.64 -7.68 -13.27
C LEU A 106 -7.10 -8.74 -12.28
N ILE A 107 -7.60 -8.33 -11.12
CA ILE A 107 -8.08 -9.26 -10.09
C ILE A 107 -9.29 -10.05 -10.59
N ASP A 108 -10.24 -9.38 -11.24
CA ASP A 108 -11.45 -10.03 -11.73
C ASP A 108 -11.18 -11.06 -12.84
N LYS A 109 -10.01 -11.01 -13.46
CA LYS A 109 -9.61 -11.97 -14.49
C LYS A 109 -8.87 -13.20 -13.96
N ILE A 110 -8.45 -13.14 -12.72
CA ILE A 110 -7.77 -14.24 -12.05
C ILE A 110 -8.80 -15.20 -11.48
#